data_0bd5413f16e35355d43f2310acb1803f
#
_entry.id   0bd5413f16e35355d43f2310acb1803f
#
_cell.length_a   1.000
_cell.length_b   1.000
_cell.length_c   1.000
_cell.angle_alpha   90.00
_cell.angle_beta   90.00
_cell.angle_gamma   90.00
#
_symmetry.space_group_name_H-M   'P 1'
#
loop_
_entity.id
_entity.type
_entity.pdbx_description
1 polymer ?
#
loop_
_entity_poly.entity_id
_entity_poly.type
_entity_poly.pdbx_seq_one_letter_code
_entity_poly.pdbx_strand_id
1 'polypeptide(L)'
;RGAVVEKCSLPLLDYAVPAYYILACAEASSNLARFDGVKYGWRAEGCGSLEELYRRTRTEGFGPEVKKRILLGTFVLSADCYDSYYKKALQARARLKANPSYFLYIRNFL
;
A
#
# COMPACT_ATOMS: atom_id res chain seq x y z
N ARG A 1 -1.05 -25.42 -30.12
CA ARG A 1 -0.27 -24.21 -30.41
C ARG A 1 1.18 -24.29 -29.88
N GLY A 2 1.67 -25.49 -29.46
CA GLY A 2 3.07 -25.71 -29.11
C GLY A 2 3.57 -25.10 -27.80
N ALA A 3 2.67 -24.62 -26.92
CA ALA A 3 3.06 -24.11 -25.61
C ALA A 3 3.51 -25.26 -24.69
N VAL A 4 4.64 -25.09 -24.04
CA VAL A 4 5.13 -25.99 -22.99
C VAL A 4 4.78 -25.41 -21.64
N VAL A 5 4.10 -26.20 -20.80
CA VAL A 5 3.70 -25.79 -19.44
C VAL A 5 4.53 -26.59 -18.45
N GLU A 6 5.31 -25.90 -17.63
CA GLU A 6 6.15 -26.52 -16.61
C GLU A 6 5.73 -26.05 -15.20
N LYS A 7 5.87 -26.92 -14.22
CA LYS A 7 5.59 -26.62 -12.83
C LYS A 7 6.83 -26.00 -12.19
N CYS A 8 6.68 -24.78 -11.66
CA CYS A 8 7.75 -24.13 -10.90
C CYS A 8 7.37 -23.96 -9.43
N SER A 9 8.37 -23.75 -8.56
CA SER A 9 8.18 -23.46 -7.14
C SER A 9 8.71 -22.07 -6.82
N LEU A 10 7.87 -21.28 -6.11
CA LEU A 10 8.20 -19.93 -5.67
C LEU A 10 8.07 -19.86 -4.12
N PRO A 11 9.05 -20.36 -3.37
CA PRO A 11 8.92 -20.62 -1.93
C PRO A 11 8.66 -19.38 -1.07
N LEU A 12 8.95 -18.18 -1.57
CA LEU A 12 8.70 -16.92 -0.87
C LEU A 12 7.37 -16.26 -1.25
N LEU A 13 6.59 -16.87 -2.14
CA LEU A 13 5.34 -16.25 -2.65
C LEU A 13 4.31 -16.04 -1.55
N ASP A 14 4.29 -16.89 -0.52
CA ASP A 14 3.37 -16.77 0.63
C ASP A 14 3.54 -15.45 1.39
N TYR A 15 4.73 -14.85 1.34
CA TYR A 15 5.01 -13.55 1.95
C TYR A 15 4.69 -12.37 1.04
N ALA A 16 4.42 -12.59 -0.24
CA ALA A 16 4.22 -11.51 -1.21
C ALA A 16 2.97 -10.68 -0.89
N VAL A 17 1.84 -11.34 -0.65
CA VAL A 17 0.56 -10.68 -0.39
C VAL A 17 0.58 -9.91 0.94
N PRO A 18 1.00 -10.50 2.08
CA PRO A 18 1.13 -9.76 3.34
C PRO A 18 2.07 -8.55 3.23
N ALA A 19 3.24 -8.72 2.61
CA ALA A 19 4.20 -7.62 2.42
C ALA A 19 3.60 -6.51 1.54
N TYR A 20 2.90 -6.87 0.46
CA TYR A 20 2.20 -5.92 -0.39
C TYR A 20 1.17 -5.10 0.40
N TYR A 21 0.32 -5.74 1.20
CA TYR A 21 -0.70 -5.03 1.97
C TYR A 21 -0.10 -4.02 2.94
N ILE A 22 0.95 -4.40 3.66
CA ILE A 22 1.65 -3.51 4.60
C ILE A 22 2.22 -2.30 3.85
N LEU A 23 2.94 -2.51 2.76
CA LEU A 23 3.56 -1.44 1.99
C LEU A 23 2.50 -0.55 1.31
N ALA A 24 1.46 -1.14 0.73
CA ALA A 24 0.40 -0.40 0.06
C ALA A 24 -0.39 0.49 1.05
N CYS A 25 -0.66 0.00 2.27
CA CYS A 25 -1.31 0.80 3.30
C CYS A 25 -0.41 1.94 3.78
N ALA A 26 0.87 1.69 3.99
CA ALA A 26 1.85 2.71 4.37
C ALA A 26 1.97 3.82 3.32
N GLU A 27 2.09 3.45 2.05
CA GLU A 27 2.14 4.40 0.93
C GLU A 27 0.81 5.15 0.77
N ALA A 28 -0.34 4.48 0.90
CA ALA A 28 -1.65 5.12 0.83
C ALA A 28 -1.81 6.16 1.94
N SER A 29 -1.45 5.84 3.19
CA SER A 29 -1.50 6.78 4.31
C SER A 29 -0.67 8.03 4.04
N SER A 30 0.56 7.86 3.58
CA SER A 30 1.48 8.96 3.26
C SER A 30 1.01 9.79 2.06
N ASN A 31 0.63 9.15 0.96
CA ASN A 31 0.25 9.83 -0.27
C ASN A 31 -1.09 10.54 -0.16
N LEU A 32 -2.07 9.96 0.54
CA LEU A 32 -3.40 10.55 0.71
C LEU A 32 -3.45 11.63 1.80
N ALA A 33 -2.38 11.84 2.57
CA ALA A 33 -2.28 12.93 3.52
C ALA A 33 -2.43 14.31 2.87
N ARG A 34 -2.00 14.46 1.61
CA ARG A 34 -2.08 15.72 0.85
C ARG A 34 -3.49 16.13 0.41
N PHE A 35 -4.45 15.21 0.43
CA PHE A 35 -5.84 15.51 0.02
C PHE A 35 -6.60 16.10 1.19
N ASP A 36 -6.47 17.40 1.36
CA ASP A 36 -6.97 18.19 2.48
C ASP A 36 -8.21 19.05 2.14
N GLY A 37 -8.56 19.13 0.84
CA GLY A 37 -9.64 19.98 0.34
C GLY A 37 -9.29 21.47 0.27
N VAL A 38 -8.02 21.82 0.52
CA VAL A 38 -7.52 23.21 0.38
C VAL A 38 -6.69 23.33 -0.90
N LYS A 39 -5.63 22.53 -1.02
CA LYS A 39 -4.76 22.49 -2.20
C LYS A 39 -5.15 21.39 -3.17
N TYR A 40 -5.59 20.25 -2.66
CA TYR A 40 -5.84 19.05 -3.47
C TYR A 40 -7.12 18.34 -3.05
N GLY A 41 -7.76 17.74 -4.03
CA GLY A 41 -8.89 16.84 -3.87
C GLY A 41 -10.23 17.57 -3.71
N TRP A 42 -11.24 16.78 -3.41
CA TRP A 42 -12.59 17.26 -3.14
C TRP A 42 -12.64 18.06 -1.84
N ARG A 43 -13.44 19.09 -1.81
CA ARG A 43 -13.63 20.00 -0.68
C ARG A 43 -15.07 19.95 -0.18
N ALA A 44 -15.26 19.75 1.12
CA ALA A 44 -16.57 19.86 1.74
C ALA A 44 -17.04 21.33 1.76
N GLU A 45 -18.33 21.55 1.47
CA GLU A 45 -18.95 22.86 1.45
C GLU A 45 -19.62 23.20 2.80
N GLY A 46 -19.82 24.49 3.07
CA GLY A 46 -20.56 24.97 4.24
C GLY A 46 -19.87 24.68 5.58
N CYS A 47 -18.56 24.68 5.63
CA CYS A 47 -17.78 24.50 6.85
C CYS A 47 -17.53 25.86 7.53
N GLY A 48 -17.78 25.93 8.84
CA GLY A 48 -17.58 27.14 9.63
C GLY A 48 -16.16 27.35 10.15
N SER A 49 -15.32 26.31 10.11
CA SER A 49 -13.92 26.37 10.57
C SER A 49 -13.00 25.51 9.69
N LEU A 50 -11.69 25.77 9.77
CA LEU A 50 -10.67 24.98 9.08
C LEU A 50 -10.63 23.52 9.58
N GLU A 51 -10.78 23.32 10.87
CA GLU A 51 -10.83 21.98 11.46
C GLU A 51 -12.02 21.18 10.95
N GLU A 52 -13.20 21.81 10.92
CA GLU A 52 -14.40 21.19 10.35
C GLU A 52 -14.22 20.86 8.87
N LEU A 53 -13.62 21.77 8.10
CA LEU A 53 -13.30 21.54 6.69
C LEU A 53 -12.45 20.30 6.50
N TYR A 54 -11.33 20.16 7.22
CA TYR A 54 -10.47 18.98 7.13
C TYR A 54 -11.20 17.71 7.54
N ARG A 55 -11.90 17.74 8.66
CA ARG A 55 -12.64 16.58 9.16
C ARG A 55 -13.69 16.11 8.17
N ARG A 56 -14.54 17.02 7.68
CA ARG A 56 -15.62 16.70 6.73
C ARG A 56 -15.09 16.28 5.37
N THR A 57 -14.13 17.01 4.82
CA THR A 57 -13.50 16.66 3.53
C THR A 57 -12.95 15.25 3.54
N ARG A 58 -12.23 14.86 4.58
CA ARG A 58 -11.67 13.51 4.66
C ARG A 58 -12.71 12.44 5.02
N THR A 59 -13.72 12.80 5.80
CA THR A 59 -14.79 11.87 6.19
C THR A 59 -15.73 11.58 5.02
N GLU A 60 -16.10 12.58 4.25
CA GLU A 60 -17.05 12.46 3.14
C GLU A 60 -16.34 12.07 1.83
N GLY A 61 -15.12 12.57 1.60
CA GLY A 61 -14.36 12.35 0.37
C GLY A 61 -13.67 11.00 0.26
N PHE A 62 -13.39 10.30 1.37
CA PHE A 62 -12.80 8.97 1.35
C PHE A 62 -13.82 7.88 1.66
N GLY A 63 -13.89 6.88 0.78
CA GLY A 63 -14.67 5.69 1.04
C GLY A 63 -14.15 4.86 2.24
N PRO A 64 -14.96 3.93 2.77
CA PRO A 64 -14.61 3.18 3.98
C PRO A 64 -13.34 2.33 3.84
N GLU A 65 -13.10 1.74 2.67
CA GLU A 65 -11.90 0.94 2.42
C GLU A 65 -10.62 1.81 2.42
N VAL A 66 -10.70 3.00 1.83
CA VAL A 66 -9.58 3.95 1.82
C VAL A 66 -9.25 4.41 3.24
N LYS A 67 -10.25 4.69 4.06
CA LYS A 67 -10.08 5.05 5.48
C LYS A 67 -9.39 3.95 6.26
N LYS A 68 -9.78 2.68 6.07
CA LYS A 68 -9.11 1.52 6.68
C LYS A 68 -7.63 1.46 6.30
N ARG A 69 -7.31 1.64 5.03
CA ARG A 69 -5.91 1.63 4.55
C ARG A 69 -5.09 2.78 5.14
N ILE A 70 -5.67 3.97 5.25
CA ILE A 70 -5.02 5.12 5.89
C ILE A 70 -4.72 4.82 7.36
N LEU A 71 -5.69 4.28 8.11
CA LEU A 71 -5.52 3.92 9.52
C LEU A 71 -4.45 2.83 9.70
N LEU A 72 -4.52 1.75 8.90
CA LEU A 72 -3.51 0.69 8.94
C LEU A 72 -2.13 1.21 8.58
N GLY A 73 -2.03 2.07 7.56
CA GLY A 73 -0.77 2.68 7.15
C GLY A 73 -0.17 3.57 8.24
N THR A 74 -0.99 4.37 8.90
CA THR A 74 -0.57 5.20 10.04
C THR A 74 -0.04 4.33 11.18
N PHE A 75 -0.73 3.24 11.50
CA PHE A 75 -0.29 2.27 12.50
C PHE A 75 1.05 1.63 12.14
N VAL A 76 1.19 1.14 10.92
CA VAL A 76 2.41 0.48 10.42
C VAL A 76 3.61 1.43 10.41
N LEU A 77 3.38 2.73 10.18
CA LEU A 77 4.43 3.76 10.16
C LEU A 77 4.72 4.36 11.55
N SER A 78 3.96 3.99 12.59
CA SER A 78 4.24 4.46 13.95
C SER A 78 5.58 3.92 14.47
N ALA A 79 6.21 4.66 15.39
CA ALA A 79 7.54 4.34 15.90
C ALA A 79 7.65 2.90 16.45
N ASP A 80 6.63 2.45 17.20
CA ASP A 80 6.61 1.13 17.82
C ASP A 80 6.41 -0.03 16.84
N CYS A 81 5.77 0.26 15.69
CA CYS A 81 5.38 -0.74 14.70
C CYS A 81 6.28 -0.75 13.46
N TYR A 82 7.02 0.31 13.22
CA TYR A 82 7.83 0.49 12.01
C TYR A 82 8.80 -0.67 11.77
N ASP A 83 9.61 -1.01 12.76
CA ASP A 83 10.60 -2.08 12.65
C ASP A 83 9.96 -3.47 12.57
N SER A 84 8.84 -3.65 13.26
CA SER A 84 8.14 -4.94 13.35
C SER A 84 7.34 -5.28 12.09
N TYR A 85 6.83 -4.28 11.37
CA TYR A 85 5.96 -4.48 10.21
C TYR A 85 6.56 -3.90 8.92
N TYR A 86 6.76 -2.59 8.85
CA TYR A 86 7.17 -1.92 7.62
C TYR A 86 8.54 -2.36 7.13
N LYS A 87 9.52 -2.38 8.02
CA LYS A 87 10.88 -2.79 7.69
C LYS A 87 10.97 -4.26 7.28
N LYS A 88 10.19 -5.13 7.96
CA LYS A 88 10.12 -6.56 7.55
C LYS A 88 9.45 -6.73 6.20
N ALA A 89 8.41 -5.96 5.89
CA ALA A 89 7.78 -5.99 4.57
C ALA A 89 8.73 -5.53 3.46
N LEU A 90 9.56 -4.49 3.71
CA LEU A 90 10.62 -4.08 2.78
C LEU A 90 11.67 -5.17 2.57
N GLN A 91 12.08 -5.86 3.64
CA GLN A 91 13.02 -6.98 3.55
C GLN A 91 12.43 -8.16 2.75
N ALA A 92 11.15 -8.51 3.00
CA ALA A 92 10.46 -9.54 2.23
C ALA A 92 10.40 -9.17 0.74
N ARG A 93 10.01 -7.93 0.41
CA ARG A 93 10.01 -7.41 -0.97
C ARG A 93 11.40 -7.49 -1.61
N ALA A 94 12.45 -7.11 -0.88
CA ALA A 94 13.82 -7.16 -1.39
C ALA A 94 14.25 -8.61 -1.70
N ARG A 95 13.95 -9.58 -0.81
CA ARG A 95 14.24 -11.00 -1.03
C ARG A 95 13.44 -11.59 -2.20
N LEU A 96 12.17 -11.23 -2.33
CA LEU A 96 11.35 -11.61 -3.49
C LEU A 96 11.98 -11.10 -4.78
N LYS A 97 12.36 -9.83 -4.81
CA LYS A 97 12.98 -9.20 -5.99
C LYS A 97 14.36 -9.80 -6.33
N ALA A 98 15.15 -10.19 -5.34
CA ALA A 98 16.48 -10.74 -5.52
C ALA A 98 16.50 -12.22 -5.95
N ASN A 99 15.36 -12.92 -5.93
CA ASN A 99 15.31 -14.33 -6.29
C ASN A 99 15.35 -14.50 -7.82
N PRO A 100 16.40 -15.13 -8.39
CA PRO A 100 16.56 -15.26 -9.84
C PRO A 100 15.42 -16.02 -10.53
N SER A 101 14.78 -16.94 -9.82
CA SER A 101 13.67 -17.74 -10.35
C SER A 101 12.48 -16.88 -10.80
N TYR A 102 12.25 -15.73 -10.15
CA TYR A 102 11.19 -14.80 -10.57
C TYR A 102 11.53 -14.08 -11.87
N PHE A 103 12.80 -13.78 -12.11
CA PHE A 103 13.26 -13.06 -13.31
C PHE A 103 13.29 -13.93 -14.55
N LEU A 104 13.70 -15.18 -14.42
CA LEU A 104 13.75 -16.15 -15.55
C LEU A 104 12.34 -16.45 -16.06
N TYR A 105 11.35 -16.47 -15.18
CA TYR A 105 9.98 -16.79 -15.56
C TYR A 105 9.34 -15.67 -16.38
N ILE A 106 9.54 -14.39 -16.03
CA ILE A 106 8.98 -13.25 -16.75
C ILE A 106 9.69 -13.01 -18.09
N ARG A 107 11.01 -13.25 -18.16
CA ARG A 107 11.81 -13.01 -19.38
C ARG A 107 11.50 -13.96 -20.52
N ASN A 108 11.00 -15.14 -20.23
CA ASN A 108 10.61 -16.13 -21.25
C ASN A 108 9.15 -15.97 -21.71
N PHE A 109 8.40 -15.01 -21.13
CA PHE A 109 7.00 -14.72 -21.49
C PHE A 109 6.81 -13.45 -22.30
N LEU A 110 7.81 -12.60 -22.45
CA LEU A 110 7.86 -11.41 -23.30
C LEU A 110 8.71 -11.64 -24.53
#